data_fae3064ea26c815608aa6006f5e70943
#
_entry.id   fae3064ea26c815608aa6006f5e70943
#
_cell.length_a   1.000
_cell.length_b   1.000
_cell.length_c   1.000
_cell.angle_alpha   90.00
_cell.angle_beta   90.00
_cell.angle_gamma   90.00
#
_symmetry.space_group_name_H-M   'P 1'
#
loop_
_entity.id
_entity.type
_entity.pdbx_description
1 polymer ?
#
loop_
_entity_poly.entity_id
_entity_poly.type
_entity_poly.pdbx_seq_one_letter_code
_entity_poly.pdbx_strand_id
1 'polypeptide(L)'
;GRIQDDESRAWARAQLSRTSLPAAMSAVQAAVEFTSHEWIAEVDVPTAVVITTADNVVPPSRQRRLARAIPHAAVFELIGDHAVIINDPARFAQVLIAASRSVTGAIAGQGEPA
;
A
#
# COMPACT_ATOMS: atom_id res chain seq x y z
N GLY A 1 15.98 -15.92 -2.10
CA GLY A 1 17.28 -16.13 -2.65
C GLY A 1 17.36 -15.73 -4.11
N ARG A 2 18.48 -16.04 -4.72
CA ARG A 2 18.80 -15.62 -6.08
C ARG A 2 17.84 -16.18 -7.14
N ILE A 3 17.40 -17.42 -6.98
CA ILE A 3 16.46 -18.09 -7.89
C ILE A 3 15.11 -17.40 -7.85
N GLN A 4 14.66 -17.03 -6.67
CA GLN A 4 13.37 -16.35 -6.47
C GLN A 4 13.37 -14.96 -7.10
N ASP A 5 14.49 -14.24 -7.00
CA ASP A 5 14.64 -12.93 -7.62
C ASP A 5 14.61 -13.02 -9.15
N ASP A 6 15.26 -14.05 -9.73
CA ASP A 6 15.27 -14.26 -11.18
C ASP A 6 13.87 -14.63 -11.69
N GLU A 7 13.13 -15.45 -10.96
CA GLU A 7 11.74 -15.80 -11.31
C GLU A 7 10.83 -14.58 -11.23
N SER A 8 10.98 -13.75 -10.20
CA SER A 8 10.20 -12.53 -10.05
C SER A 8 10.48 -11.54 -11.17
N ARG A 9 11.73 -11.40 -11.56
CA ARG A 9 12.13 -10.52 -12.67
C ARG A 9 11.59 -11.03 -14.01
N ALA A 10 11.65 -12.35 -14.23
CA ALA A 10 11.12 -12.97 -15.43
C ALA A 10 9.61 -12.77 -15.53
N TRP A 11 8.91 -12.94 -14.41
CA TRP A 11 7.47 -12.71 -14.34
C TRP A 11 7.12 -11.25 -14.65
N ALA A 12 7.84 -10.30 -14.04
CA ALA A 12 7.62 -8.87 -14.27
C ALA A 12 7.84 -8.50 -15.74
N ARG A 13 8.91 -9.02 -16.36
CA ARG A 13 9.17 -8.81 -17.78
C ARG A 13 8.06 -9.38 -18.66
N ALA A 14 7.54 -10.56 -18.32
CA ALA A 14 6.44 -11.17 -19.04
C ALA A 14 5.17 -10.31 -18.97
N GLN A 15 4.88 -9.74 -17.81
CA GLN A 15 3.73 -8.84 -17.63
C GLN A 15 3.90 -7.55 -18.43
N LEU A 16 5.08 -6.93 -18.36
CA LEU A 16 5.38 -5.73 -19.11
C LEU A 16 5.29 -5.94 -20.63
N SER A 17 5.75 -7.09 -21.12
CA SER A 17 5.70 -7.38 -22.56
C SER A 17 4.27 -7.64 -23.07
N ARG A 18 3.35 -8.02 -22.19
CA ARG A 18 1.93 -8.21 -22.52
C ARG A 18 1.14 -6.91 -22.50
N THR A 19 1.67 -5.88 -21.83
CA THR A 19 1.02 -4.59 -21.72
C THR A 19 1.45 -3.70 -22.87
N SER A 20 0.49 -3.14 -23.59
CA SER A 20 0.82 -2.20 -24.68
C SER A 20 1.35 -0.89 -24.09
N LEU A 21 2.25 -0.24 -24.82
CA LEU A 21 2.79 1.06 -24.41
C LEU A 21 1.68 2.11 -24.23
N PRO A 22 0.69 2.24 -25.13
CA PRO A 22 -0.42 3.17 -24.88
C PRO A 22 -1.20 2.87 -23.61
N ALA A 23 -1.46 1.59 -23.30
CA ALA A 23 -2.16 1.21 -22.07
C ALA A 23 -1.33 1.55 -20.83
N ALA A 24 -0.03 1.30 -20.86
CA ALA A 24 0.88 1.64 -19.76
C ALA A 24 0.93 3.16 -19.55
N MET A 25 1.01 3.94 -20.61
CA MET A 25 1.01 5.40 -20.54
C MET A 25 -0.31 5.94 -19.98
N SER A 26 -1.44 5.36 -20.41
CA SER A 26 -2.76 5.76 -19.88
C SER A 26 -2.88 5.47 -18.38
N ALA A 27 -2.35 4.34 -17.93
CA ALA A 27 -2.36 3.99 -16.52
C ALA A 27 -1.51 4.96 -15.70
N VAL A 28 -0.32 5.32 -16.18
CA VAL A 28 0.55 6.30 -15.52
C VAL A 28 -0.13 7.67 -15.46
N GLN A 29 -0.73 8.10 -16.56
CA GLN A 29 -1.44 9.36 -16.61
C GLN A 29 -2.61 9.40 -15.62
N ALA A 30 -3.40 8.32 -15.56
CA ALA A 30 -4.49 8.21 -14.59
C ALA A 30 -3.98 8.29 -13.15
N ALA A 31 -2.86 7.61 -12.85
CA ALA A 31 -2.25 7.66 -11.54
C ALA A 31 -1.75 9.06 -11.17
N VAL A 32 -1.16 9.78 -12.13
CA VAL A 32 -0.68 11.16 -11.92
C VAL A 32 -1.84 12.14 -11.72
N GLU A 33 -2.93 11.95 -12.46
CA GLU A 33 -4.12 12.82 -12.37
C GLU A 33 -5.00 12.49 -11.17
N PHE A 34 -4.84 11.31 -10.58
CA PHE A 34 -5.63 10.91 -9.41
C PHE A 34 -5.24 11.75 -8.20
N THR A 35 -6.22 12.43 -7.63
CA THR A 35 -6.03 13.24 -6.42
C THR A 35 -7.03 12.81 -5.36
N SER A 36 -6.54 12.21 -4.27
CA SER A 36 -7.36 11.81 -3.14
C SER A 36 -7.37 12.87 -2.02
N HIS A 37 -6.42 13.82 -2.05
CA HIS A 37 -6.26 14.80 -0.98
C HIS A 37 -7.48 15.72 -0.82
N GLU A 38 -8.32 15.83 -1.84
CA GLU A 38 -9.52 16.66 -1.78
C GLU A 38 -10.63 16.05 -0.93
N TRP A 39 -10.66 14.72 -0.81
CA TRP A 39 -11.74 14.02 -0.09
C TRP A 39 -11.25 13.07 0.99
N ILE A 40 -9.94 12.83 1.09
CA ILE A 40 -9.40 11.84 2.01
C ILE A 40 -9.69 12.18 3.48
N ALA A 41 -9.81 13.45 3.81
CA ALA A 41 -10.14 13.90 5.17
C ALA A 41 -11.60 13.57 5.55
N GLU A 42 -12.44 13.23 4.57
CA GLU A 42 -13.84 12.86 4.79
C GLU A 42 -14.02 11.38 5.10
N VAL A 43 -12.92 10.59 5.05
CA VAL A 43 -12.97 9.17 5.39
C VAL A 43 -13.29 9.01 6.87
N ASP A 44 -14.43 8.39 7.16
CA ASP A 44 -14.94 8.24 8.53
C ASP A 44 -14.97 6.79 9.02
N VAL A 45 -14.42 5.87 8.24
CA VAL A 45 -14.32 4.45 8.61
C VAL A 45 -12.96 4.17 9.24
N PRO A 46 -12.87 3.19 10.16
CA PRO A 46 -11.58 2.77 10.69
C PRO A 46 -10.61 2.38 9.58
N THR A 47 -9.41 2.93 9.62
CA THR A 47 -8.43 2.79 8.55
C THR A 47 -7.05 2.52 9.14
N ALA A 48 -6.30 1.64 8.48
CA ALA A 48 -4.90 1.41 8.78
C ALA A 48 -4.07 1.71 7.53
N VAL A 49 -2.92 2.33 7.72
CA VAL A 49 -1.98 2.64 6.64
C VAL A 49 -0.67 1.91 6.93
N VAL A 50 -0.22 1.12 5.97
CA VAL A 50 1.08 0.46 6.02
C VAL A 50 2.06 1.30 5.22
N ILE A 51 3.12 1.74 5.87
CA ILE A 51 4.15 2.57 5.27
C ILE A 51 5.39 1.72 4.98
N THR A 52 5.82 1.68 3.72
CA THR A 52 7.06 1.04 3.30
C THR A 52 8.20 2.05 3.43
N THR A 53 9.09 1.84 4.39
CA THR A 53 10.05 2.87 4.82
C THR A 53 11.21 3.10 3.87
N ALA A 54 11.45 2.17 2.93
CA ALA A 54 12.51 2.28 1.93
C ALA A 54 11.96 2.31 0.49
N ASP A 55 10.74 2.79 0.32
CA ASP A 55 10.05 2.83 -0.98
C ASP A 55 10.58 3.97 -1.83
N ASN A 56 11.08 3.64 -3.04
CA ASN A 56 11.60 4.60 -4.01
C ASN A 56 10.56 4.99 -5.07
N VAL A 57 9.43 4.29 -5.13
CA VAL A 57 8.36 4.58 -6.09
C VAL A 57 7.37 5.55 -5.48
N VAL A 58 6.89 5.25 -4.27
CA VAL A 58 6.06 6.16 -3.48
C VAL A 58 6.86 6.52 -2.23
N PRO A 59 7.48 7.70 -2.18
CA PRO A 59 8.34 8.07 -1.05
C PRO A 59 7.60 7.98 0.28
N PRO A 60 8.27 7.53 1.36
CA PRO A 60 7.66 7.45 2.69
C PRO A 60 7.02 8.75 3.16
N SER A 61 7.57 9.90 2.77
CA SER A 61 7.01 11.21 3.09
C SER A 61 5.59 11.38 2.54
N ARG A 62 5.32 10.89 1.35
CA ARG A 62 3.98 10.93 0.74
C ARG A 62 3.04 9.95 1.43
N GLN A 63 3.54 8.76 1.78
CA GLN A 63 2.76 7.78 2.52
C GLN A 63 2.37 8.32 3.90
N ARG A 64 3.28 9.01 4.58
CA ARG A 64 3.00 9.63 5.88
C ARG A 64 2.01 10.79 5.75
N ARG A 65 2.09 11.55 4.66
CA ARG A 65 1.11 12.61 4.40
C ARG A 65 -0.28 12.03 4.24
N LEU A 66 -0.41 10.92 3.52
CA LEU A 66 -1.69 10.22 3.38
C LEU A 66 -2.21 9.78 4.75
N ALA A 67 -1.37 9.15 5.53
CA ALA A 67 -1.76 8.66 6.86
C ALA A 67 -2.24 9.80 7.77
N ARG A 68 -1.57 10.95 7.72
CA ARG A 68 -1.96 12.12 8.51
C ARG A 68 -3.26 12.77 8.02
N ALA A 69 -3.57 12.62 6.74
CA ALA A 69 -4.78 13.18 6.16
C ALA A 69 -6.03 12.36 6.49
N ILE A 70 -5.88 11.08 6.80
CA ILE A 70 -7.01 10.20 7.17
C ILE A 70 -7.27 10.33 8.67
N PRO A 71 -8.48 10.75 9.09
CA PRO A 71 -8.80 10.89 10.52
C PRO A 71 -8.61 9.59 11.29
N HIS A 72 -7.83 9.64 12.35
CA HIS A 72 -7.61 8.52 13.27
C HIS A 72 -7.01 7.25 12.61
N ALA A 73 -6.29 7.40 11.50
CA ALA A 73 -5.65 6.27 10.85
C ALA A 73 -4.58 5.65 11.75
N ALA A 74 -4.61 4.32 11.91
CA ALA A 74 -3.53 3.59 12.53
C ALA A 74 -2.39 3.44 11.53
N VAL A 75 -1.15 3.63 11.97
CA VAL A 75 0.02 3.58 11.09
C VAL A 75 0.89 2.38 11.48
N PHE A 76 1.24 1.59 10.47
CA PHE A 76 2.14 0.44 10.60
C PHE A 76 3.31 0.64 9.66
N GLU A 77 4.51 0.46 10.15
CA GLU A 77 5.72 0.59 9.33
C GLU A 77 6.27 -0.78 8.93
N LEU A 78 6.68 -0.90 7.69
CA LEU A 78 7.30 -2.08 7.14
C LEU A 78 8.61 -1.66 6.49
N ILE A 79 9.73 -2.20 6.98
CA ILE A 79 11.05 -1.93 6.39
C ILE A 79 11.14 -2.69 5.08
N GLY A 80 11.09 -1.97 3.98
CA GLY A 80 11.13 -2.54 2.65
C GLY A 80 10.79 -1.49 1.60
N ASP A 81 10.95 -1.89 0.34
CA ASP A 81 10.64 -1.06 -0.81
C ASP A 81 9.25 -1.35 -1.38
N HIS A 82 8.95 -0.77 -2.52
CA HIS A 82 7.66 -0.95 -3.20
C HIS A 82 7.36 -2.41 -3.56
N ALA A 83 8.39 -3.23 -3.74
CA ALA A 83 8.27 -4.64 -4.10
C ALA A 83 8.32 -5.59 -2.90
N VAL A 84 8.21 -5.09 -1.68
CA VAL A 84 8.33 -5.90 -0.46
C VAL A 84 7.33 -7.05 -0.39
N ILE A 85 6.14 -6.89 -0.96
CA ILE A 85 5.12 -7.93 -1.02
C ILE A 85 5.62 -9.17 -1.78
N ILE A 86 6.50 -8.96 -2.76
CA ILE A 86 7.09 -10.04 -3.57
C ILE A 86 8.37 -10.54 -2.94
N ASN A 87 9.22 -9.64 -2.46
CA ASN A 87 10.56 -9.95 -1.98
C ASN A 87 10.57 -10.53 -0.56
N ASP A 88 9.63 -10.11 0.29
CA ASP A 88 9.52 -10.62 1.66
C ASP A 88 8.05 -10.79 2.05
N PRO A 89 7.37 -11.78 1.42
CA PRO A 89 5.93 -11.96 1.64
C PRO A 89 5.57 -12.32 3.07
N ALA A 90 6.44 -13.01 3.79
CA ALA A 90 6.17 -13.38 5.19
C ALA A 90 6.10 -12.16 6.10
N ARG A 91 7.05 -11.23 5.95
CA ARG A 91 7.05 -9.98 6.72
C ARG A 91 5.86 -9.10 6.33
N PHE A 92 5.57 -8.99 5.04
CA PHE A 92 4.41 -8.26 4.55
C PHE A 92 3.12 -8.81 5.15
N ALA A 93 2.95 -10.14 5.16
CA ALA A 93 1.77 -10.78 5.72
C ALA A 93 1.59 -10.48 7.21
N GLN A 94 2.68 -10.48 7.98
CA GLN A 94 2.62 -10.16 9.41
C GLN A 94 2.10 -8.74 9.65
N VAL A 95 2.61 -7.77 8.90
CA VAL A 95 2.19 -6.38 9.03
C VAL A 95 0.74 -6.20 8.54
N LEU A 96 0.38 -6.85 7.44
CA LEU A 96 -0.97 -6.81 6.91
C LEU A 96 -1.99 -7.37 7.90
N ILE A 97 -1.67 -8.48 8.56
CA ILE A 97 -2.52 -9.09 9.59
C ILE A 97 -2.69 -8.12 10.76
N ALA A 98 -1.61 -7.53 11.24
CA ALA A 98 -1.67 -6.57 12.34
C ALA A 98 -2.52 -5.35 11.98
N ALA A 99 -2.33 -4.81 10.79
CA ALA A 99 -3.12 -3.68 10.28
C ALA A 99 -4.60 -4.04 10.16
N SER A 100 -4.92 -5.23 9.63
CA SER A 100 -6.29 -5.71 9.49
C SER A 100 -6.97 -5.90 10.85
N ARG A 101 -6.26 -6.45 11.83
CA ARG A 101 -6.77 -6.61 13.19
C ARG A 101 -7.04 -5.27 13.87
N SER A 102 -6.22 -4.26 13.60
CA SER A 102 -6.45 -2.91 14.09
C SER A 102 -7.80 -2.36 13.60
N VAL A 103 -8.08 -2.55 12.31
CA VAL A 103 -9.35 -2.10 11.70
C VAL A 103 -10.54 -2.88 12.26
N THR A 104 -10.46 -4.20 12.30
CA THR A 104 -11.57 -5.03 12.82
C THR A 104 -11.83 -4.78 14.29
N GLY A 105 -10.79 -4.56 15.08
CA GLY A 105 -10.92 -4.19 16.49
C GLY A 105 -11.62 -2.86 16.68
N ALA A 106 -11.29 -1.86 15.88
CA ALA A 106 -11.93 -0.55 15.92
C ALA A 106 -13.41 -0.63 15.52
N ILE A 107 -13.74 -1.45 14.51
CA ILE A 107 -15.13 -1.67 14.11
C ILE A 107 -15.91 -2.35 15.25
N ALA A 108 -15.34 -3.36 15.87
CA ALA A 108 -15.98 -4.05 16.99
C ALA A 108 -16.24 -3.08 18.17
N GLY A 109 -15.27 -2.20 18.49
CA GLY A 109 -15.42 -1.18 19.51
C GLY A 109 -16.52 -0.18 19.20
N GLN A 110 -16.69 0.20 17.94
CA GLN A 110 -17.77 1.10 17.52
C GLN A 110 -19.15 0.42 17.57
N GLY A 111 -19.20 -0.90 17.39
CA GLY A 111 -20.44 -1.67 17.42
C GLY A 111 -20.95 -1.97 18.84
N GLU A 112 -20.16 -1.75 19.87
CA GLU A 112 -20.57 -2.01 21.25
C GLU A 112 -21.45 -0.86 21.77
N PRO A 113 -22.61 -1.17 22.40
CA PRO A 113 -23.42 -0.15 23.03
C PRO A 113 -22.67 0.49 24.19
N ALA A 114 -22.80 1.80 24.31
CA ALA A 114 -22.18 2.56 25.37
C ALA A 114 -22.74 2.17 26.75
#